data_fb7ba424628b703011270280a74d8370
#
_entry.id   fb7ba424628b703011270280a74d8370
#
_cell.length_a   1.000
_cell.length_b   1.000
_cell.length_c   1.000
_cell.angle_alpha   90.00
_cell.angle_beta   90.00
_cell.angle_gamma   90.00
#
_symmetry.space_group_name_H-M   'P 1'
#
loop_
_entity.id
_entity.type
_entity.pdbx_description
1 polymer ?
#
loop_
_entity_poly.entity_id
_entity_poly.type
_entity_poly.pdbx_seq_one_letter_code
_entity_poly.pdbx_strand_id
1 'polypeptide(L)'
;MCQLLALSCAEPTDVSFSLTGFAARGGLTDHHVDGWGVAFYEDRACRVFVDEKPAYQSPVAEFLKSYPIKSRNVVAHIRKATQGGARVENCHPFMREWRGQQWVFAHNGDLKPLDELAQPGPFAPVGSTDSEAAFCFIMNRLYAYFATNAQANPDDIDAVFDVIGQATRMLNPFGIFNFVLSNGNAQFAYCSTRLSYVIRHWPFSSARLVDGDLSVDFAERGTPSDRTAVIATTPLTDEVWTACKPGDLLMFRSGALLRRAYVAVPADVLATSKYAPSEQSAVAA
;
A
#
# COMPACT_ATOMS: atom_id res chain seq x y z
N MET A 1 -4.16 4.12 -13.98
CA MET A 1 -3.27 3.84 -12.84
C MET A 1 -4.00 2.95 -11.86
N CYS A 2 -3.36 1.96 -11.26
CA CYS A 2 -3.96 1.09 -10.24
C CYS A 2 -4.44 1.87 -9.00
N GLN A 3 -5.18 1.21 -8.11
CA GLN A 3 -5.59 1.80 -6.84
C GLN A 3 -4.95 1.04 -5.69
N LEU A 4 -4.36 1.76 -4.75
CA LEU A 4 -3.83 1.26 -3.49
C LEU A 4 -4.74 1.67 -2.34
N LEU A 5 -4.91 0.78 -1.38
CA LEU A 5 -5.50 1.06 -0.08
C LEU A 5 -4.69 0.34 1.00
N ALA A 6 -4.39 1.04 2.09
CA ALA A 6 -3.84 0.41 3.28
C ALA A 6 -4.42 1.02 4.55
N LEU A 7 -4.52 0.20 5.60
CA LEU A 7 -4.96 0.63 6.93
C LEU A 7 -3.94 0.19 7.97
N SER A 8 -3.61 1.10 8.88
CA SER A 8 -2.89 0.81 10.11
C SER A 8 -3.74 1.26 11.29
N CYS A 9 -4.07 0.36 12.21
CA CYS A 9 -4.99 0.60 13.31
C CYS A 9 -4.33 0.31 14.67
N ALA A 10 -4.67 1.09 15.69
CA ALA A 10 -4.23 0.84 17.06
C ALA A 10 -4.86 -0.44 17.61
N GLU A 11 -6.14 -0.68 17.33
CA GLU A 11 -6.87 -1.89 17.67
C GLU A 11 -7.40 -2.59 16.42
N PRO A 12 -7.68 -3.92 16.47
CA PRO A 12 -8.29 -4.62 15.36
C PRO A 12 -9.62 -3.98 14.97
N THR A 13 -9.67 -3.34 13.83
CA THR A 13 -10.81 -2.54 13.38
C THR A 13 -11.50 -3.24 12.21
N ASP A 14 -12.83 -3.14 12.18
CA ASP A 14 -13.63 -3.57 11.03
C ASP A 14 -13.32 -2.66 9.82
N VAL A 15 -12.87 -3.28 8.74
CA VAL A 15 -12.43 -2.57 7.54
C VAL A 15 -13.43 -2.63 6.40
N SER A 16 -14.61 -3.23 6.62
CA SER A 16 -15.64 -3.48 5.59
C SER A 16 -16.07 -2.19 4.90
N PHE A 17 -16.21 -1.09 5.63
CA PHE A 17 -16.56 0.22 5.06
C PHE A 17 -15.53 0.69 4.03
N SER A 18 -14.26 0.71 4.40
CA SER A 18 -13.18 1.14 3.51
C SER A 18 -13.01 0.20 2.31
N LEU A 19 -13.13 -1.12 2.52
CA LEU A 19 -13.06 -2.10 1.46
C LEU A 19 -14.25 -2.01 0.50
N THR A 20 -15.46 -1.71 0.98
CA THR A 20 -16.66 -1.53 0.13
C THR A 20 -16.45 -0.37 -0.84
N GLY A 21 -16.04 0.80 -0.35
CA GLY A 21 -15.75 1.94 -1.20
C GLY A 21 -14.59 1.70 -2.17
N PHE A 22 -13.57 0.99 -1.70
CA PHE A 22 -12.43 0.64 -2.53
C PHE A 22 -12.81 -0.36 -3.63
N ALA A 23 -13.57 -1.41 -3.32
CA ALA A 23 -13.99 -2.43 -4.28
C ALA A 23 -14.85 -1.85 -5.42
N ALA A 24 -15.65 -0.80 -5.16
CA ALA A 24 -16.43 -0.11 -6.18
C ALA A 24 -15.55 0.43 -7.33
N ARG A 25 -14.31 0.82 -7.04
CA ARG A 25 -13.33 1.26 -8.05
C ARG A 25 -12.83 0.14 -8.96
N GLY A 26 -13.06 -1.11 -8.57
CA GLY A 26 -12.70 -2.30 -9.34
C GLY A 26 -13.71 -2.65 -10.43
N GLY A 27 -14.08 -1.70 -11.27
CA GLY A 27 -14.90 -1.88 -12.46
C GLY A 27 -16.33 -1.33 -12.40
N LEU A 28 -16.79 -0.79 -11.23
CA LEU A 28 -18.08 -0.11 -11.14
C LEU A 28 -17.95 1.40 -11.39
N THR A 29 -17.02 2.06 -10.71
CA THR A 29 -16.82 3.52 -10.80
C THR A 29 -15.55 3.90 -11.57
N ASP A 30 -14.64 2.95 -11.83
CA ASP A 30 -13.41 3.15 -12.61
C ASP A 30 -13.11 1.92 -13.49
N HIS A 31 -12.22 2.09 -14.48
CA HIS A 31 -11.87 1.07 -15.50
C HIS A 31 -10.71 0.16 -15.05
N HIS A 32 -10.73 -0.34 -13.81
CA HIS A 32 -9.71 -1.24 -13.26
C HIS A 32 -10.24 -2.67 -13.23
N VAL A 33 -9.89 -3.45 -14.25
CA VAL A 33 -10.53 -4.76 -14.50
C VAL A 33 -9.55 -5.93 -14.56
N ASP A 34 -8.25 -5.71 -14.26
CA ASP A 34 -7.18 -6.69 -14.49
C ASP A 34 -6.77 -7.44 -13.21
N GLY A 35 -7.69 -7.59 -12.29
CA GLY A 35 -7.51 -8.28 -11.03
C GLY A 35 -7.46 -7.35 -9.81
N TRP A 36 -7.55 -7.96 -8.65
CA TRP A 36 -7.57 -7.27 -7.36
C TRP A 36 -7.10 -8.21 -6.25
N GLY A 37 -6.88 -7.65 -5.06
CA GLY A 37 -6.70 -8.46 -3.88
C GLY A 37 -6.62 -7.63 -2.61
N VAL A 38 -6.73 -8.36 -1.49
CA VAL A 38 -6.63 -7.83 -0.14
C VAL A 38 -5.83 -8.79 0.73
N ALA A 39 -4.95 -8.22 1.54
CA ALA A 39 -4.22 -8.90 2.58
C ALA A 39 -4.53 -8.23 3.92
N PHE A 40 -4.77 -9.03 4.96
CA PHE A 40 -4.98 -8.54 6.32
C PHE A 40 -4.38 -9.49 7.34
N TYR A 41 -3.89 -8.90 8.42
CA TYR A 41 -3.20 -9.64 9.47
C TYR A 41 -4.16 -10.01 10.61
N GLU A 42 -4.12 -11.29 10.98
CA GLU A 42 -4.70 -11.82 12.20
C GLU A 42 -3.54 -12.24 13.10
N ASP A 43 -3.25 -11.44 14.11
CA ASP A 43 -2.04 -11.55 14.94
C ASP A 43 -0.77 -11.60 14.09
N ARG A 44 -0.09 -12.75 14.03
CA ARG A 44 1.16 -12.94 13.27
C ARG A 44 0.95 -13.46 11.86
N ALA A 45 -0.23 -13.97 11.56
CA ALA A 45 -0.55 -14.54 10.26
C ALA A 45 -1.22 -13.53 9.35
N CYS A 46 -0.92 -13.60 8.07
CA CYS A 46 -1.56 -12.79 7.04
C CYS A 46 -2.45 -13.66 6.16
N ARG A 47 -3.72 -13.27 6.02
CA ARG A 47 -4.61 -13.83 5.01
C ARG A 47 -4.51 -13.00 3.74
N VAL A 48 -4.39 -13.68 2.61
CA VAL A 48 -4.33 -13.03 1.30
C VAL A 48 -5.42 -13.62 0.41
N PHE A 49 -6.26 -12.74 -0.13
CA PHE A 49 -7.26 -13.08 -1.14
C PHE A 49 -6.94 -12.29 -2.40
N VAL A 50 -6.77 -12.98 -3.51
CA VAL A 50 -6.50 -12.40 -4.83
C VAL A 50 -7.39 -13.05 -5.88
N ASP A 51 -7.78 -12.31 -6.90
CA ASP A 51 -8.52 -12.82 -8.05
C ASP A 51 -8.08 -12.03 -9.30
N GLU A 52 -7.89 -12.72 -10.41
CA GLU A 52 -7.57 -12.10 -11.71
C GLU A 52 -8.79 -11.46 -12.39
N LYS A 53 -10.01 -11.76 -11.90
CA LYS A 53 -11.26 -11.16 -12.38
C LYS A 53 -11.44 -9.75 -11.79
N PRO A 54 -12.21 -8.87 -12.48
CA PRO A 54 -12.63 -7.61 -11.90
C PRO A 54 -13.34 -7.80 -10.56
N ALA A 55 -13.12 -6.89 -9.60
CA ALA A 55 -13.70 -7.03 -8.26
C ALA A 55 -15.23 -7.18 -8.27
N TYR A 56 -15.93 -6.47 -9.17
CA TYR A 56 -17.39 -6.53 -9.28
C TYR A 56 -17.92 -7.86 -9.86
N GLN A 57 -17.06 -8.69 -10.48
CA GLN A 57 -17.39 -10.01 -11.03
C GLN A 57 -16.78 -11.16 -10.23
N SER A 58 -16.01 -10.84 -9.19
CA SER A 58 -15.25 -11.82 -8.43
C SER A 58 -16.12 -12.51 -7.37
N PRO A 59 -16.28 -13.85 -7.42
CA PRO A 59 -16.92 -14.59 -6.33
C PRO A 59 -16.20 -14.44 -4.99
N VAL A 60 -14.88 -14.21 -5.02
CA VAL A 60 -14.06 -13.97 -3.83
C VAL A 60 -14.43 -12.62 -3.22
N ALA A 61 -14.60 -11.57 -4.05
CA ALA A 61 -15.03 -10.26 -3.57
C ALA A 61 -16.43 -10.31 -2.96
N GLU A 62 -17.35 -11.07 -3.57
CA GLU A 62 -18.70 -11.25 -3.01
C GLU A 62 -18.67 -11.99 -1.66
N PHE A 63 -17.88 -13.04 -1.54
CA PHE A 63 -17.65 -13.71 -0.26
C PHE A 63 -17.13 -12.76 0.81
N LEU A 64 -16.16 -11.91 0.48
CA LEU A 64 -15.56 -10.98 1.43
C LEU A 64 -16.50 -9.88 1.92
N LYS A 65 -17.58 -9.57 1.21
CA LYS A 65 -18.61 -8.64 1.71
C LYS A 65 -19.30 -9.16 2.97
N SER A 66 -19.43 -10.47 3.11
CA SER A 66 -20.02 -11.13 4.27
C SER A 66 -18.99 -11.63 5.29
N TYR A 67 -17.71 -11.61 4.94
CA TYR A 67 -16.63 -12.08 5.80
C TYR A 67 -16.18 -10.95 6.74
N PRO A 68 -16.30 -11.13 8.08
CA PRO A 68 -15.93 -10.10 9.03
C PRO A 68 -14.40 -9.96 9.08
N ILE A 69 -13.87 -8.87 8.53
CA ILE A 69 -12.44 -8.57 8.59
C ILE A 69 -12.19 -7.57 9.71
N LYS A 70 -11.57 -8.05 10.80
CA LYS A 70 -11.06 -7.19 11.87
C LYS A 70 -9.54 -7.32 11.90
N SER A 71 -8.83 -6.25 11.61
CA SER A 71 -7.38 -6.28 11.50
C SER A 71 -6.74 -4.97 11.95
N ARG A 72 -5.49 -5.06 12.40
CA ARG A 72 -4.64 -3.89 12.67
C ARG A 72 -3.93 -3.39 11.43
N ASN A 73 -3.68 -4.27 10.46
CA ASN A 73 -2.98 -3.91 9.22
C ASN A 73 -3.64 -4.58 8.02
N VAL A 74 -4.00 -3.76 7.04
CA VAL A 74 -4.61 -4.21 5.79
C VAL A 74 -3.87 -3.58 4.62
N VAL A 75 -3.67 -4.34 3.55
CA VAL A 75 -3.19 -3.85 2.25
C VAL A 75 -4.11 -4.37 1.17
N ALA A 76 -4.68 -3.50 0.35
CA ALA A 76 -5.52 -3.88 -0.78
C ALA A 76 -5.08 -3.17 -2.05
N HIS A 77 -5.34 -3.81 -3.18
CA HIS A 77 -4.96 -3.30 -4.49
C HIS A 77 -6.01 -3.65 -5.54
N ILE A 78 -6.29 -2.72 -6.43
CA ILE A 78 -7.06 -2.95 -7.65
C ILE A 78 -6.15 -2.67 -8.83
N ARG A 79 -6.00 -3.68 -9.68
CA ARG A 79 -5.04 -3.69 -10.77
C ARG A 79 -5.62 -3.09 -12.04
N LYS A 80 -4.79 -2.25 -12.69
CA LYS A 80 -4.87 -1.93 -14.11
C LYS A 80 -3.54 -2.31 -14.73
N ALA A 81 -3.53 -3.40 -15.51
CA ALA A 81 -2.29 -3.95 -16.04
C ALA A 81 -1.61 -2.98 -17.00
N THR A 82 -0.32 -2.74 -16.78
CA THR A 82 0.61 -2.13 -17.73
C THR A 82 1.56 -3.19 -18.26
N GLN A 83 1.94 -4.14 -17.41
CA GLN A 83 2.82 -5.27 -17.70
C GLN A 83 2.25 -6.56 -17.11
N GLY A 84 2.54 -7.69 -17.75
CA GLY A 84 2.02 -9.01 -17.38
C GLY A 84 0.52 -9.20 -17.65
N GLY A 85 0.11 -10.41 -17.97
CA GLY A 85 -1.32 -10.74 -18.22
C GLY A 85 -2.17 -10.72 -16.96
N ALA A 86 -3.51 -10.80 -17.14
CA ALA A 86 -4.45 -11.06 -16.07
C ALA A 86 -4.31 -12.52 -15.61
N ARG A 87 -3.50 -12.75 -14.58
CA ARG A 87 -3.18 -14.03 -13.97
C ARG A 87 -3.04 -13.85 -12.47
N VAL A 88 -3.37 -14.89 -11.70
CA VAL A 88 -3.35 -14.85 -10.24
C VAL A 88 -1.96 -14.47 -9.71
N GLU A 89 -0.88 -15.02 -10.28
CA GLU A 89 0.50 -14.73 -9.88
C GLU A 89 0.93 -13.28 -10.13
N ASN A 90 0.17 -12.52 -10.94
CA ASN A 90 0.39 -11.12 -11.23
C ASN A 90 -0.51 -10.17 -10.42
N CYS A 91 -1.38 -10.72 -9.57
CA CYS A 91 -2.27 -9.92 -8.73
C CYS A 91 -1.58 -9.51 -7.43
N HIS A 92 -1.79 -8.27 -7.04
CA HIS A 92 -1.38 -7.76 -5.73
C HIS A 92 -2.46 -8.01 -4.68
N PRO A 93 -2.10 -8.03 -3.38
CA PRO A 93 -0.77 -7.89 -2.80
C PRO A 93 0.08 -9.13 -2.97
N PHE A 94 1.39 -8.95 -3.22
CA PHE A 94 2.37 -10.03 -3.13
C PHE A 94 2.75 -10.30 -1.69
N MET A 95 3.09 -11.55 -1.37
CA MET A 95 3.51 -11.95 -0.03
C MET A 95 4.81 -12.75 -0.06
N ARG A 96 5.71 -12.47 0.89
CA ARG A 96 6.92 -13.27 1.18
C ARG A 96 7.06 -13.45 2.68
N GLU A 97 7.55 -14.61 3.09
CA GLU A 97 7.93 -14.85 4.48
C GLU A 97 9.41 -14.53 4.67
N TRP A 98 9.74 -13.86 5.77
CA TRP A 98 11.10 -13.66 6.20
C TRP A 98 11.18 -13.60 7.73
N ARG A 99 11.98 -14.48 8.33
CA ARG A 99 12.21 -14.58 9.78
C ARG A 99 10.93 -14.74 10.60
N GLY A 100 9.99 -15.54 10.13
CA GLY A 100 8.71 -15.78 10.80
C GLY A 100 7.72 -14.62 10.72
N GLN A 101 7.98 -13.64 9.87
CA GLN A 101 7.08 -12.54 9.55
C GLN A 101 6.64 -12.62 8.09
N GLN A 102 5.36 -12.41 7.86
CA GLN A 102 4.80 -12.32 6.51
C GLN A 102 4.81 -10.87 6.03
N TRP A 103 5.55 -10.63 4.97
CA TRP A 103 5.67 -9.33 4.33
C TRP A 103 4.71 -9.24 3.16
N VAL A 104 3.97 -8.15 3.08
CA VAL A 104 2.94 -7.91 2.05
C VAL A 104 3.24 -6.62 1.32
N PHE A 105 3.16 -6.65 -0.01
CA PHE A 105 3.51 -5.53 -0.86
C PHE A 105 2.47 -5.29 -1.95
N ALA A 106 2.14 -4.03 -2.18
CA ALA A 106 1.35 -3.59 -3.32
C ALA A 106 1.97 -2.32 -3.95
N HIS A 107 1.98 -2.28 -5.27
CA HIS A 107 2.60 -1.20 -6.06
C HIS A 107 1.62 -0.64 -7.08
N ASN A 108 1.67 0.67 -7.26
CA ASN A 108 0.96 1.41 -8.29
C ASN A 108 1.97 2.27 -9.06
N GLY A 109 2.31 1.84 -10.24
CA GLY A 109 3.29 2.50 -11.09
C GLY A 109 3.61 1.67 -12.32
N ASP A 110 4.75 1.94 -12.91
CA ASP A 110 5.33 1.24 -14.05
C ASP A 110 6.84 1.43 -14.01
N LEU A 111 7.57 0.32 -13.89
CA LEU A 111 9.02 0.31 -13.82
C LEU A 111 9.61 -0.34 -15.07
N LYS A 112 10.71 0.21 -15.58
CA LYS A 112 11.54 -0.44 -16.58
C LYS A 112 12.11 -1.76 -16.02
N PRO A 113 12.59 -2.68 -16.88
CA PRO A 113 13.22 -3.92 -16.41
C PRO A 113 14.30 -3.65 -15.36
N LEU A 114 14.31 -4.46 -14.31
CA LEU A 114 15.18 -4.30 -13.13
C LEU A 114 16.42 -5.21 -13.19
N ASP A 115 16.77 -5.74 -14.35
CA ASP A 115 17.89 -6.69 -14.52
C ASP A 115 19.22 -6.13 -14.01
N GLU A 116 19.44 -4.83 -14.18
CA GLU A 116 20.64 -4.13 -13.68
C GLU A 116 20.71 -4.07 -12.14
N LEU A 117 19.57 -4.22 -11.46
CA LEU A 117 19.48 -4.26 -10.00
C LEU A 117 19.45 -5.69 -9.45
N ALA A 118 19.48 -6.70 -10.32
CA ALA A 118 19.44 -8.09 -9.90
C ALA A 118 20.54 -8.38 -8.87
N GLN A 119 20.13 -8.80 -7.68
CA GLN A 119 21.04 -9.16 -6.61
C GLN A 119 20.76 -10.60 -6.16
N PRO A 120 21.81 -11.36 -5.83
CA PRO A 120 21.63 -12.66 -5.21
C PRO A 120 20.86 -12.54 -3.90
N GLY A 121 19.87 -13.41 -3.72
CA GLY A 121 19.06 -13.44 -2.50
C GLY A 121 18.01 -14.52 -2.56
N PRO A 122 17.34 -14.82 -1.43
CA PRO A 122 16.37 -15.91 -1.35
C PRO A 122 15.02 -15.57 -2.00
N PHE A 123 14.79 -14.31 -2.36
CA PHE A 123 13.48 -13.87 -2.90
C PHE A 123 13.56 -13.70 -4.40
N ALA A 124 12.67 -14.40 -5.12
CA ALA A 124 12.53 -14.33 -6.56
C ALA A 124 11.05 -14.14 -6.94
N PRO A 125 10.76 -13.46 -8.07
CA PRO A 125 9.40 -13.34 -8.60
C PRO A 125 8.84 -14.72 -8.99
N VAL A 126 7.53 -14.91 -8.80
CA VAL A 126 6.75 -16.04 -9.30
C VAL A 126 6.06 -15.64 -10.60
N GLY A 127 5.51 -14.43 -10.64
CA GLY A 127 4.89 -13.86 -11.82
C GLY A 127 5.88 -13.12 -12.73
N SER A 128 5.35 -12.28 -13.58
CA SER A 128 6.12 -11.56 -14.61
C SER A 128 5.98 -10.03 -14.51
N THR A 129 5.58 -9.51 -13.33
CA THR A 129 5.41 -8.07 -13.14
C THR A 129 6.67 -7.41 -12.61
N ASP A 130 6.91 -6.19 -13.06
CA ASP A 130 7.88 -5.25 -12.50
C ASP A 130 7.68 -5.04 -10.99
N SER A 131 6.44 -5.02 -10.58
CA SER A 131 6.01 -4.84 -9.19
C SER A 131 6.52 -5.93 -8.27
N GLU A 132 6.40 -7.21 -8.67
CA GLU A 132 6.90 -8.33 -7.89
C GLU A 132 8.43 -8.37 -7.88
N ALA A 133 9.06 -8.03 -9.01
CA ALA A 133 10.52 -7.90 -9.08
C ALA A 133 11.03 -6.81 -8.11
N ALA A 134 10.37 -5.65 -8.05
CA ALA A 134 10.69 -4.59 -7.10
C ALA A 134 10.50 -5.03 -5.64
N PHE A 135 9.43 -5.78 -5.34
CA PHE A 135 9.22 -6.34 -4.01
C PHE A 135 10.34 -7.31 -3.62
N CYS A 136 10.68 -8.25 -4.50
CA CYS A 136 11.78 -9.20 -4.25
C CYS A 136 13.12 -8.46 -4.07
N PHE A 137 13.36 -7.39 -4.84
CA PHE A 137 14.54 -6.55 -4.66
C PHE A 137 14.59 -5.92 -3.25
N ILE A 138 13.49 -5.31 -2.77
CA ILE A 138 13.42 -4.75 -1.41
C ILE A 138 13.70 -5.83 -0.36
N MET A 139 13.08 -7.00 -0.48
CA MET A 139 13.27 -8.10 0.44
C MET A 139 14.71 -8.64 0.44
N ASN A 140 15.34 -8.73 -0.73
CA ASN A 140 16.74 -9.13 -0.84
C ASN A 140 17.69 -8.07 -0.24
N ARG A 141 17.36 -6.77 -0.33
CA ARG A 141 18.11 -5.70 0.35
C ARG A 141 18.00 -5.80 1.86
N LEU A 142 16.81 -6.05 2.39
CA LEU A 142 16.59 -6.31 3.82
C LEU A 142 17.38 -7.53 4.27
N TYR A 143 17.25 -8.65 3.55
CA TYR A 143 18.01 -9.87 3.84
C TYR A 143 19.52 -9.61 3.89
N ALA A 144 20.09 -9.00 2.87
CA ALA A 144 21.51 -8.74 2.77
C ALA A 144 22.01 -7.81 3.89
N TYR A 145 21.27 -6.74 4.20
CA TYR A 145 21.65 -5.80 5.27
C TYR A 145 21.73 -6.50 6.62
N PHE A 146 20.70 -7.25 7.01
CA PHE A 146 20.67 -7.92 8.31
C PHE A 146 21.52 -9.20 8.37
N ALA A 147 21.91 -9.78 7.24
CA ALA A 147 22.87 -10.88 7.20
C ALA A 147 24.32 -10.41 7.39
N THR A 148 24.64 -9.21 6.90
CA THR A 148 26.01 -8.66 6.95
C THR A 148 26.28 -7.79 8.19
N ASN A 149 25.23 -7.29 8.85
CA ASN A 149 25.32 -6.44 10.03
C ASN A 149 24.88 -7.21 11.28
N ALA A 150 25.77 -8.01 11.86
CA ALA A 150 25.45 -8.90 12.99
C ALA A 150 24.91 -8.16 14.25
N GLN A 151 25.16 -6.86 14.38
CA GLN A 151 24.65 -6.03 15.47
C GLN A 151 23.28 -5.42 15.17
N ALA A 152 22.82 -5.45 13.92
CA ALA A 152 21.52 -4.91 13.56
C ALA A 152 20.39 -5.87 13.96
N ASN A 153 19.40 -5.34 14.66
CA ASN A 153 18.21 -6.10 15.04
C ASN A 153 17.16 -5.99 13.92
N PRO A 154 16.72 -7.09 13.29
CA PRO A 154 15.66 -7.06 12.30
C PRO A 154 14.28 -6.63 12.82
N ASP A 155 14.08 -6.65 14.13
CA ASP A 155 12.88 -6.14 14.79
C ASP A 155 12.95 -4.61 15.02
N ASP A 156 14.13 -4.01 14.78
CA ASP A 156 14.27 -2.55 14.77
C ASP A 156 13.63 -1.96 13.52
N ILE A 157 12.44 -1.44 13.72
CA ILE A 157 11.60 -0.89 12.65
C ILE A 157 12.23 0.36 12.01
N ASP A 158 13.09 1.07 12.73
CA ASP A 158 13.80 2.24 12.20
C ASP A 158 14.92 1.81 11.25
N ALA A 159 15.69 0.77 11.60
CA ALA A 159 16.66 0.18 10.69
C ALA A 159 15.99 -0.40 9.43
N VAL A 160 14.86 -1.06 9.58
CA VAL A 160 14.04 -1.54 8.46
C VAL A 160 13.60 -0.38 7.56
N PHE A 161 13.09 0.71 8.13
CA PHE A 161 12.69 1.90 7.38
C PHE A 161 13.85 2.49 6.56
N ASP A 162 15.03 2.57 7.14
CA ASP A 162 16.21 3.11 6.47
C ASP A 162 16.67 2.24 5.29
N VAL A 163 16.61 0.90 5.45
CA VAL A 163 16.92 -0.04 4.35
C VAL A 163 15.88 0.06 3.22
N ILE A 164 14.59 0.16 3.56
CA ILE A 164 13.52 0.39 2.57
C ILE A 164 13.77 1.70 1.83
N GLY A 165 14.16 2.78 2.53
CA GLY A 165 14.48 4.07 1.92
C GLY A 165 15.68 3.97 0.96
N GLN A 166 16.73 3.20 1.29
CA GLN A 166 17.85 2.93 0.40
C GLN A 166 17.42 2.14 -0.85
N ALA A 167 16.63 1.08 -0.67
CA ALA A 167 16.10 0.30 -1.78
C ALA A 167 15.20 1.15 -2.71
N THR A 168 14.34 1.98 -2.13
CA THR A 168 13.48 2.91 -2.86
C THR A 168 14.29 3.90 -3.71
N ARG A 169 15.38 4.43 -3.16
CA ARG A 169 16.28 5.33 -3.92
C ARG A 169 16.90 4.64 -5.14
N MET A 170 17.19 3.34 -5.03
CA MET A 170 17.72 2.56 -6.15
C MET A 170 16.65 2.23 -7.20
N LEU A 171 15.39 2.05 -6.79
CA LEU A 171 14.27 1.73 -7.69
C LEU A 171 13.70 2.95 -8.43
N ASN A 172 13.74 4.13 -7.81
CA ASN A 172 13.15 5.36 -8.37
C ASN A 172 13.60 5.73 -9.80
N PRO A 173 14.86 5.53 -10.23
CA PRO A 173 15.28 5.84 -11.60
C PRO A 173 14.59 4.97 -12.67
N PHE A 174 13.98 3.86 -12.28
CA PHE A 174 13.35 2.93 -13.21
C PHE A 174 11.91 3.31 -13.57
N GLY A 175 11.27 4.24 -12.85
CA GLY A 175 9.93 4.71 -13.22
C GLY A 175 9.05 5.14 -12.06
N ILE A 176 7.73 5.16 -12.30
CA ILE A 176 6.74 5.54 -11.30
C ILE A 176 6.62 4.41 -10.25
N PHE A 177 6.84 4.76 -8.97
CA PHE A 177 6.94 3.79 -7.89
C PHE A 177 6.18 4.25 -6.64
N ASN A 178 4.84 4.16 -6.65
CA ASN A 178 4.04 4.34 -5.43
C ASN A 178 3.79 2.97 -4.81
N PHE A 179 4.09 2.77 -3.55
CA PHE A 179 3.88 1.47 -2.92
C PHE A 179 3.38 1.55 -1.49
N VAL A 180 2.82 0.43 -1.05
CA VAL A 180 2.60 0.10 0.36
C VAL A 180 3.25 -1.25 0.64
N LEU A 181 4.00 -1.31 1.73
CA LEU A 181 4.66 -2.51 2.24
C LEU A 181 4.29 -2.67 3.72
N SER A 182 3.97 -3.88 4.15
CA SER A 182 3.69 -4.18 5.56
C SER A 182 4.35 -5.47 6.01
N ASN A 183 4.77 -5.53 7.27
CA ASN A 183 5.22 -6.75 7.95
C ASN A 183 4.28 -7.16 9.09
N GLY A 184 3.06 -6.61 9.14
CA GLY A 184 2.10 -6.81 10.20
C GLY A 184 2.34 -5.98 11.46
N ASN A 185 3.56 -5.46 11.68
CA ASN A 185 3.90 -4.58 12.79
C ASN A 185 3.86 -3.10 12.38
N ALA A 186 4.27 -2.80 11.16
CA ALA A 186 4.23 -1.47 10.58
C ALA A 186 3.80 -1.48 9.12
N GLN A 187 3.41 -0.31 8.63
CA GLN A 187 3.19 -0.04 7.23
C GLN A 187 4.12 1.05 6.74
N PHE A 188 4.77 0.77 5.62
CA PHE A 188 5.64 1.69 4.91
C PHE A 188 4.93 2.10 3.61
N ALA A 189 4.84 3.39 3.36
CA ALA A 189 4.21 3.91 2.15
C ALA A 189 5.16 4.89 1.46
N TYR A 190 5.33 4.74 0.16
CA TYR A 190 6.13 5.65 -0.64
C TYR A 190 5.31 6.26 -1.75
N CYS A 191 5.46 7.56 -1.92
CA CYS A 191 4.79 8.36 -2.94
C CYS A 191 5.81 8.89 -3.95
N SER A 192 5.82 8.35 -5.16
CA SER A 192 6.57 8.98 -6.27
C SER A 192 5.74 10.01 -7.02
N THR A 193 4.41 9.83 -7.06
CA THR A 193 3.51 10.72 -7.80
C THR A 193 2.23 11.06 -7.07
N ARG A 194 1.48 10.05 -6.60
CA ARG A 194 0.16 10.27 -5.99
C ARG A 194 -0.15 9.24 -4.92
N LEU A 195 -0.29 9.74 -3.70
CA LEU A 195 -0.78 9.02 -2.53
C LEU A 195 -1.35 10.03 -1.56
N SER A 196 -2.33 9.63 -0.77
CA SER A 196 -2.91 10.46 0.28
C SER A 196 -3.16 9.61 1.52
N TYR A 197 -3.21 10.23 2.68
CA TYR A 197 -3.59 9.56 3.91
C TYR A 197 -4.50 10.43 4.76
N VAL A 198 -5.30 9.79 5.63
CA VAL A 198 -6.05 10.41 6.71
C VAL A 198 -5.78 9.64 8.00
N ILE A 199 -5.65 10.36 9.11
CA ILE A 199 -5.51 9.76 10.44
C ILE A 199 -6.75 10.12 11.23
N ARG A 200 -7.52 9.11 11.58
CA ARG A 200 -8.72 9.21 12.40
C ARG A 200 -8.35 8.99 13.87
N HIS A 201 -8.82 9.85 14.73
CA HIS A 201 -8.65 9.77 16.19
C HIS A 201 -10.00 9.71 16.86
N TRP A 202 -10.05 9.02 18.00
CA TRP A 202 -11.22 9.13 18.87
C TRP A 202 -11.31 10.56 19.47
N PRO A 203 -12.53 11.16 19.61
CA PRO A 203 -13.82 10.65 19.11
C PRO A 203 -13.88 10.75 17.58
N PHE A 204 -14.27 9.63 16.96
CA PHE A 204 -14.37 9.56 15.52
C PHE A 204 -15.55 10.40 15.01
N SER A 205 -15.39 11.01 13.85
CA SER A 205 -16.47 11.68 13.11
C SER A 205 -17.15 10.73 12.13
N SER A 206 -18.28 11.14 11.57
CA SER A 206 -18.89 10.46 10.45
C SER A 206 -18.01 10.63 9.19
N ALA A 207 -18.04 9.63 8.32
CA ALA A 207 -17.41 9.69 7.00
C ALA A 207 -18.37 9.14 5.93
N ARG A 208 -18.37 9.77 4.75
CA ARG A 208 -19.13 9.34 3.59
C ARG A 208 -18.18 8.93 2.47
N LEU A 209 -18.49 7.81 1.81
CA LEU A 209 -17.73 7.38 0.63
C LEU A 209 -17.97 8.34 -0.54
N VAL A 210 -16.90 8.70 -1.25
CA VAL A 210 -16.98 9.53 -2.46
C VAL A 210 -17.47 8.74 -3.67
N ASP A 211 -17.30 7.42 -3.65
CA ASP A 211 -17.66 6.50 -4.74
C ASP A 211 -19.00 5.75 -4.48
N GLY A 212 -19.82 6.22 -3.54
CA GLY A 212 -21.10 5.57 -3.21
C GLY A 212 -21.90 6.31 -2.13
N ASP A 213 -23.16 5.93 -1.98
CA ASP A 213 -24.07 6.54 -1.00
C ASP A 213 -23.99 5.89 0.40
N LEU A 214 -22.84 5.36 0.76
CA LEU A 214 -22.63 4.78 2.07
C LEU A 214 -21.95 5.79 3.02
N SER A 215 -22.60 6.05 4.13
CA SER A 215 -22.05 6.83 5.24
C SER A 215 -21.98 5.97 6.48
N VAL A 216 -20.94 6.16 7.28
CA VAL A 216 -20.79 5.52 8.59
C VAL A 216 -20.53 6.58 9.64
N ASP A 217 -21.30 6.52 10.73
CA ASP A 217 -20.99 7.26 11.93
C ASP A 217 -20.10 6.38 12.82
N PHE A 218 -18.89 6.84 13.05
CA PHE A 218 -17.95 6.17 13.93
C PHE A 218 -17.98 6.70 15.37
N ALA A 219 -18.80 7.73 15.66
CA ALA A 219 -18.81 8.44 16.96
C ALA A 219 -19.12 7.54 18.14
N GLU A 220 -19.99 6.54 17.94
CA GLU A 220 -20.37 5.58 19.00
C GLU A 220 -19.40 4.40 19.14
N ARG A 221 -18.34 4.36 18.31
CA ARG A 221 -17.39 3.24 18.27
C ARG A 221 -16.03 3.67 18.78
N GLY A 222 -15.39 2.78 19.50
CA GLY A 222 -14.00 2.93 19.91
C GLY A 222 -13.78 3.50 21.32
N THR A 223 -12.53 3.64 21.65
CA THR A 223 -12.02 4.13 22.94
C THR A 223 -11.03 5.27 22.69
N PRO A 224 -10.68 6.06 23.72
CA PRO A 224 -9.72 7.17 23.58
C PRO A 224 -8.34 6.78 23.02
N SER A 225 -7.97 5.50 23.07
CA SER A 225 -6.72 4.99 22.47
C SER A 225 -6.83 4.64 21.00
N ASP A 226 -8.06 4.58 20.46
CA ASP A 226 -8.28 4.13 19.10
C ASP A 226 -7.86 5.20 18.09
N ARG A 227 -7.10 4.72 17.12
CA ARG A 227 -6.57 5.53 16.02
C ARG A 227 -6.41 4.67 14.79
N THR A 228 -6.75 5.21 13.65
CA THR A 228 -6.64 4.53 12.36
C THR A 228 -6.04 5.46 11.32
N ALA A 229 -4.92 5.05 10.72
CA ALA A 229 -4.40 5.67 9.50
C ALA A 229 -4.93 4.91 8.30
N VAL A 230 -5.50 5.63 7.34
CA VAL A 230 -5.93 5.10 6.04
C VAL A 230 -5.07 5.76 4.97
N ILE A 231 -4.44 4.97 4.13
CA ILE A 231 -3.59 5.40 3.03
C ILE A 231 -4.23 4.94 1.73
N ALA A 232 -4.37 5.82 0.74
CA ALA A 232 -4.97 5.49 -0.55
C ALA A 232 -4.35 6.28 -1.70
N THR A 233 -4.39 5.72 -2.91
CA THR A 233 -3.99 6.45 -4.13
C THR A 233 -4.86 7.70 -4.32
N THR A 234 -6.17 7.56 -4.10
CA THR A 234 -7.15 8.65 -4.17
C THR A 234 -8.01 8.60 -2.91
N PRO A 235 -8.33 9.72 -2.26
CA PRO A 235 -9.24 9.76 -1.12
C PRO A 235 -10.49 8.92 -1.33
N LEU A 236 -10.89 8.16 -0.31
CA LEU A 236 -12.08 7.29 -0.34
C LEU A 236 -13.31 7.95 0.25
N THR A 237 -13.10 8.97 1.06
CA THR A 237 -14.15 9.63 1.84
C THR A 237 -14.04 11.14 1.69
N ASP A 238 -15.10 11.84 2.08
CA ASP A 238 -15.22 13.30 2.11
C ASP A 238 -14.44 13.99 3.26
N GLU A 239 -13.72 13.20 4.04
CA GLU A 239 -12.84 13.71 5.11
C GLU A 239 -11.67 14.55 4.54
N VAL A 240 -10.99 15.29 5.41
CA VAL A 240 -9.80 16.06 5.04
C VAL A 240 -8.58 15.12 4.97
N TRP A 241 -8.20 14.73 3.76
CA TRP A 241 -7.03 13.91 3.50
C TRP A 241 -5.78 14.76 3.31
N THR A 242 -4.66 14.26 3.82
CA THR A 242 -3.34 14.84 3.58
C THR A 242 -2.74 14.22 2.32
N ALA A 243 -2.50 15.04 1.30
CA ALA A 243 -1.78 14.60 0.10
C ALA A 243 -0.29 14.41 0.42
N CYS A 244 0.27 13.27 0.02
CA CYS A 244 1.71 13.05 0.08
C CYS A 244 2.41 13.84 -1.03
N LYS A 245 3.60 14.35 -0.72
CA LYS A 245 4.45 14.96 -1.73
C LYS A 245 5.26 13.90 -2.46
N PRO A 246 5.56 14.07 -3.76
CA PRO A 246 6.52 13.20 -4.42
C PRO A 246 7.83 13.14 -3.64
N GLY A 247 8.29 11.93 -3.35
CA GLY A 247 9.47 11.68 -2.52
C GLY A 247 9.16 11.35 -1.06
N ASP A 248 7.92 11.48 -0.60
CA ASP A 248 7.55 11.08 0.76
C ASP A 248 7.65 9.57 0.95
N LEU A 249 8.50 9.14 1.88
CA LEU A 249 8.51 7.81 2.47
C LEU A 249 8.00 7.92 3.91
N LEU A 250 6.93 7.20 4.19
CA LEU A 250 6.17 7.29 5.44
C LEU A 250 6.16 5.93 6.15
N MET A 251 6.23 5.94 7.48
CA MET A 251 6.05 4.76 8.31
C MET A 251 4.90 4.98 9.28
N PHE A 252 3.90 4.11 9.20
CA PHE A 252 2.76 4.07 10.11
C PHE A 252 2.82 2.85 11.02
N ARG A 253 2.44 3.04 12.27
CA ARG A 253 2.28 1.95 13.23
C ARG A 253 1.16 2.31 14.20
N SER A 254 0.27 1.36 14.47
CA SER A 254 -0.86 1.54 15.39
C SER A 254 -1.65 2.81 15.11
N GLY A 255 -1.94 3.07 13.82
CA GLY A 255 -2.70 4.23 13.38
C GLY A 255 -1.96 5.58 13.43
N ALA A 256 -0.68 5.60 13.80
CA ALA A 256 0.12 6.83 13.84
C ALA A 256 1.14 6.90 12.70
N LEU A 257 1.40 8.09 12.19
CA LEU A 257 2.58 8.38 11.40
C LEU A 257 3.77 8.55 12.36
N LEU A 258 4.73 7.58 12.32
CA LEU A 258 5.89 7.58 13.21
C LEU A 258 7.12 8.24 12.59
N ARG A 259 7.35 7.98 11.28
CA ARG A 259 8.50 8.55 10.56
C ARG A 259 8.08 9.05 9.19
N ARG A 260 8.76 10.09 8.76
CA ARG A 260 8.73 10.62 7.41
C ARG A 260 10.15 10.90 6.96
N ALA A 261 10.50 10.43 5.77
CA ALA A 261 11.76 10.75 5.11
C ALA A 261 11.49 11.20 3.67
N TYR A 262 12.44 11.88 3.09
CA TYR A 262 12.40 12.28 1.69
C TYR A 262 13.36 11.42 0.87
N VAL A 263 12.83 10.73 -0.12
CA VAL A 263 13.58 9.96 -1.11
C VAL A 263 13.29 10.57 -2.49
N ALA A 264 14.25 11.30 -3.02
CA ALA A 264 14.07 12.09 -4.23
C ALA A 264 13.56 11.25 -5.41
N VAL A 265 12.58 11.78 -6.12
CA VAL A 265 12.09 11.23 -7.39
C VAL A 265 12.85 11.93 -8.52
N PRO A 266 13.46 11.21 -9.49
CA PRO A 266 14.11 11.82 -10.64
C PRO A 266 13.15 12.70 -11.47
N ALA A 267 13.65 13.81 -11.99
CA ALA A 267 12.82 14.79 -12.70
C ALA A 267 12.17 14.23 -13.98
N ASP A 268 12.86 13.33 -14.67
CA ASP A 268 12.35 12.63 -15.86
C ASP A 268 11.19 11.69 -15.51
N VAL A 269 11.24 11.03 -14.36
CA VAL A 269 10.13 10.20 -13.83
C VAL A 269 8.92 11.07 -13.50
N LEU A 270 9.11 12.22 -12.86
CA LEU A 270 8.04 13.17 -12.58
C LEU A 270 7.40 13.70 -13.87
N ALA A 271 8.20 14.00 -14.89
CA ALA A 271 7.72 14.52 -16.17
C ALA A 271 6.85 13.53 -16.95
N THR A 272 7.05 12.22 -16.76
CA THR A 272 6.20 11.19 -17.38
C THR A 272 4.86 11.02 -16.68
N SER A 273 4.73 11.56 -15.47
CA SER A 273 3.50 11.47 -14.67
C SER A 273 2.43 12.43 -15.22
N LYS A 274 1.27 11.90 -15.61
CA LYS A 274 0.07 12.72 -15.93
C LYS A 274 -0.46 13.52 -14.73
N TYR A 275 0.16 13.43 -13.57
CA TYR A 275 -0.19 14.06 -12.30
C TYR A 275 0.92 15.01 -11.80
N ALA A 276 1.74 15.57 -12.69
CA ALA A 276 2.59 16.69 -12.32
C ALA A 276 1.70 17.77 -11.68
N PRO A 277 2.09 18.36 -10.54
CA PRO A 277 1.30 19.42 -9.90
C PRO A 277 1.15 20.55 -10.93
N SER A 278 -0.10 20.90 -11.25
CA SER A 278 -0.36 22.12 -12.02
C SER A 278 0.14 23.29 -11.17
N GLU A 279 0.86 24.23 -11.77
CA GLU A 279 1.47 25.40 -11.12
C GLU A 279 0.44 26.33 -10.40
N GLN A 280 -0.82 25.92 -10.31
CA GLN A 280 -1.92 26.75 -9.76
C GLN A 280 -2.17 26.63 -8.27
N SER A 281 -1.41 25.83 -7.51
CA SER A 281 -1.57 25.75 -6.03
C SER A 281 -0.48 26.49 -5.23
N ALA A 282 0.28 27.39 -5.85
CA ALA A 282 1.31 28.19 -5.17
C ALA A 282 0.85 29.60 -4.72
N VAL A 283 -0.46 29.85 -4.68
CA VAL A 283 -0.98 31.14 -4.16
C VAL A 283 -2.06 30.83 -3.12
N ALA A 284 -1.66 30.58 -1.89
CA ALA A 284 -2.31 30.92 -0.61
C ALA A 284 -1.49 30.28 0.52
N ALA A 285 -0.53 31.02 1.04
CA ALA A 285 0.04 30.84 2.37
C ALA A 285 -0.28 32.09 3.18
#